data_ace9cec3e9832393c04998840d0997b5
#
_entry.id   ace9cec3e9832393c04998840d0997b5
#
_cell.length_a   1.000
_cell.length_b   1.000
_cell.length_c   1.000
_cell.angle_alpha   90.00
_cell.angle_beta   90.00
_cell.angle_gamma   90.00
#
_symmetry.space_group_name_H-M   'P 1'
#
loop_
_entity.id
_entity.type
_entity.pdbx_description
1 polymer ?
#
loop_
_entity_poly.entity_id
_entity_poly.type
_entity_poly.pdbx_seq_one_letter_code
_entity_poly.pdbx_strand_id
1 'polypeptide(L)'
;EDISANIGALGYDIADVKILLSMQSHFDHTADLARIKEETGAKMYATAPDVRVLEDGGFSDPHFGGFETFRPIKVDKIVGDGEVIALGDIKLTVHYHPGHTEGSSSYAMAVQENGKIYHVLIANMGTINPGKKLVVEPTYPGVAEDFAYTYRTQKAMPVDIWVAAHKSQYGFYYKYDRSEPYSPDTFVCLLYTSPSPRDPH
;
A
#
# COMPACT_ATOMS: atom_id res chain seq x y z
N GLU A 1 -13.00 -10.27 5.57
CA GLU A 1 -13.30 -10.77 4.20
C GLU A 1 -12.26 -11.82 3.83
N ASP A 2 -12.69 -12.87 3.17
CA ASP A 2 -11.80 -13.95 2.76
C ASP A 2 -11.04 -13.55 1.48
N ILE A 3 -9.73 -13.36 1.60
CA ILE A 3 -8.86 -13.00 0.48
C ILE A 3 -8.91 -14.08 -0.61
N SER A 4 -8.94 -15.36 -0.22
CA SER A 4 -9.00 -16.48 -1.16
C SER A 4 -10.29 -16.48 -1.97
N ALA A 5 -11.43 -16.19 -1.33
CA ALA A 5 -12.71 -16.06 -2.03
C ALA A 5 -12.73 -14.90 -3.02
N ASN A 6 -12.13 -13.76 -2.64
CA ASN A 6 -12.02 -12.59 -3.52
C ASN A 6 -11.12 -12.86 -4.73
N ILE A 7 -10.00 -13.55 -4.55
CA ILE A 7 -9.10 -13.98 -5.63
C ILE A 7 -9.85 -14.92 -6.59
N GLY A 8 -10.59 -15.91 -6.03
CA GLY A 8 -11.41 -16.83 -6.81
C GLY A 8 -12.53 -16.14 -7.61
N ALA A 9 -13.18 -15.12 -7.02
CA ALA A 9 -14.20 -14.31 -7.69
C ALA A 9 -13.65 -13.53 -8.89
N LEU A 10 -12.35 -13.23 -8.90
CA LEU A 10 -11.64 -12.62 -10.03
C LEU A 10 -11.17 -13.64 -11.07
N GLY A 11 -11.41 -14.93 -10.86
CA GLY A 11 -11.03 -16.00 -11.80
C GLY A 11 -9.60 -16.53 -11.61
N TYR A 12 -8.95 -16.23 -10.48
CA TYR A 12 -7.62 -16.72 -10.15
C TYR A 12 -7.66 -17.75 -9.03
N ASP A 13 -6.65 -18.61 -8.95
CA ASP A 13 -6.44 -19.52 -7.82
C ASP A 13 -5.49 -18.87 -6.82
N ILE A 14 -5.79 -19.00 -5.52
CA ILE A 14 -4.90 -18.54 -4.46
C ILE A 14 -3.51 -19.21 -4.57
N ALA A 15 -3.43 -20.45 -5.05
CA ALA A 15 -2.17 -21.17 -5.30
C ALA A 15 -1.29 -20.52 -6.37
N ASP A 16 -1.85 -19.62 -7.21
CA ASP A 16 -1.09 -18.86 -8.20
C ASP A 16 -0.38 -17.65 -7.63
N VAL A 17 -0.64 -17.28 -6.38
CA VAL A 17 0.07 -16.19 -5.69
C VAL A 17 1.53 -16.56 -5.51
N LYS A 18 2.44 -15.73 -6.05
CA LYS A 18 3.90 -15.96 -6.01
C LYS A 18 4.63 -14.97 -5.12
N ILE A 19 4.08 -13.76 -4.99
CA ILE A 19 4.70 -12.67 -4.22
C ILE A 19 3.63 -12.04 -3.31
N LEU A 20 4.00 -11.84 -2.07
CA LEU A 20 3.25 -11.06 -1.09
C LEU A 20 3.97 -9.75 -0.86
N LEU A 21 3.22 -8.65 -0.89
CA LEU A 21 3.69 -7.30 -0.63
C LEU A 21 2.84 -6.68 0.47
N SER A 22 3.47 -5.98 1.39
CA SER A 22 2.78 -5.11 2.33
C SER A 22 3.19 -3.66 2.10
N MET A 23 2.23 -2.75 2.13
CA MET A 23 2.53 -1.33 2.07
C MET A 23 3.00 -0.78 3.41
N GLN A 24 2.74 -1.49 4.50
CA GLN A 24 3.09 -1.15 5.87
C GLN A 24 2.92 -2.37 6.78
N SER A 25 3.53 -2.33 7.96
CA SER A 25 3.62 -3.48 8.87
C SER A 25 2.54 -3.55 9.95
N HIS A 26 1.49 -2.70 9.91
CA HIS A 26 0.41 -2.78 10.90
C HIS A 26 -0.49 -4.00 10.69
N PHE A 27 -1.16 -4.43 11.78
CA PHE A 27 -2.00 -5.61 11.86
C PHE A 27 -3.05 -5.72 10.74
N ASP A 28 -3.77 -4.64 10.44
CA ASP A 28 -4.84 -4.61 9.45
C ASP A 28 -4.37 -4.84 7.99
N HIS A 29 -3.05 -4.79 7.76
CA HIS A 29 -2.44 -5.11 6.47
C HIS A 29 -1.69 -6.45 6.46
N THR A 30 -1.40 -7.01 7.62
CA THR A 30 -0.45 -8.13 7.75
C THR A 30 -1.05 -9.39 8.38
N ALA A 31 -2.20 -9.28 9.04
CA ALA A 31 -2.77 -10.35 9.86
C ALA A 31 -2.89 -11.71 9.16
N ASP A 32 -3.20 -11.73 7.87
CA ASP A 32 -3.44 -12.97 7.11
C ASP A 32 -2.25 -13.40 6.22
N LEU A 33 -1.22 -12.57 6.10
CA LEU A 33 -0.10 -12.83 5.18
C LEU A 33 0.69 -14.09 5.54
N ALA A 34 0.87 -14.38 6.83
CA ALA A 34 1.57 -15.60 7.26
C ALA A 34 0.84 -16.86 6.81
N ARG A 35 -0.50 -16.90 6.93
CA ARG A 35 -1.33 -18.00 6.46
C ARG A 35 -1.22 -18.15 4.94
N ILE A 36 -1.42 -17.05 4.21
CA ILE A 36 -1.34 -17.09 2.73
C ILE A 36 0.04 -17.55 2.27
N LYS A 37 1.12 -17.07 2.90
CA LYS A 37 2.49 -17.50 2.60
C LYS A 37 2.67 -19.02 2.77
N GLU A 38 2.13 -19.59 3.82
CA GLU A 38 2.22 -21.05 4.07
C GLU A 38 1.40 -21.84 3.06
N GLU A 39 0.18 -21.40 2.77
CA GLU A 39 -0.72 -22.09 1.84
C GLU A 39 -0.20 -22.07 0.39
N THR A 40 0.45 -20.98 -0.01
CA THR A 40 0.84 -20.74 -1.41
C THR A 40 2.33 -20.98 -1.68
N GLY A 41 3.17 -20.92 -0.67
CA GLY A 41 4.63 -20.86 -0.81
C GLY A 41 5.14 -19.54 -1.40
N ALA A 42 4.29 -18.51 -1.47
CA ALA A 42 4.64 -17.19 -1.98
C ALA A 42 5.79 -16.55 -1.20
N LYS A 43 6.56 -15.70 -1.87
CA LYS A 43 7.68 -14.99 -1.26
C LYS A 43 7.21 -13.65 -0.69
N MET A 44 7.52 -13.40 0.58
CA MET A 44 7.25 -12.12 1.23
C MET A 44 8.35 -11.11 0.93
N TYR A 45 8.00 -9.98 0.33
CA TYR A 45 8.89 -8.85 0.08
C TYR A 45 8.48 -7.68 0.96
N ALA A 46 9.45 -6.99 1.54
CA ALA A 46 9.23 -5.82 2.38
C ALA A 46 10.39 -4.84 2.28
N THR A 47 10.16 -3.61 2.72
CA THR A 47 11.22 -2.62 2.89
C THR A 47 12.04 -2.92 4.15
N ALA A 48 13.30 -2.53 4.17
CA ALA A 48 14.22 -2.86 5.26
C ALA A 48 13.71 -2.45 6.66
N PRO A 49 13.12 -1.25 6.87
CA PRO A 49 12.65 -0.86 8.21
C PRO A 49 11.50 -1.73 8.74
N ASP A 50 10.63 -2.25 7.86
CA ASP A 50 9.48 -3.06 8.27
C ASP A 50 9.84 -4.54 8.52
N VAL A 51 11.03 -5.01 8.14
CA VAL A 51 11.44 -6.42 8.29
C VAL A 51 11.29 -6.90 9.73
N ARG A 52 11.86 -6.15 10.69
CA ARG A 52 11.82 -6.54 12.09
C ARG A 52 10.40 -6.66 12.63
N VAL A 53 9.55 -5.69 12.30
CA VAL A 53 8.14 -5.69 12.75
C VAL A 53 7.37 -6.88 12.16
N LEU A 54 7.62 -7.21 10.90
CA LEU A 54 7.00 -8.37 10.24
C LEU A 54 7.48 -9.69 10.86
N GLU A 55 8.78 -9.82 11.11
CA GLU A 55 9.38 -11.06 11.61
C GLU A 55 9.15 -11.30 13.11
N ASP A 56 8.86 -10.27 13.89
CA ASP A 56 8.46 -10.42 15.29
C ASP A 56 6.94 -10.34 15.52
N GLY A 57 6.15 -10.18 14.45
CA GLY A 57 4.69 -10.18 14.53
C GLY A 57 4.10 -8.91 15.14
N GLY A 58 4.74 -7.76 14.96
CA GLY A 58 4.25 -6.46 15.40
C GLY A 58 4.76 -6.02 16.79
N PHE A 59 5.52 -6.87 17.49
CA PHE A 59 6.00 -6.52 18.84
C PHE A 59 6.94 -5.31 18.85
N SER A 60 7.77 -5.13 17.83
CA SER A 60 8.70 -4.01 17.72
C SER A 60 8.14 -2.78 17.03
N ASP A 61 6.85 -2.77 16.66
CA ASP A 61 6.24 -1.58 16.06
C ASP A 61 6.33 -0.38 17.03
N PRO A 62 6.86 0.77 16.60
CA PRO A 62 7.07 1.91 17.50
C PRO A 62 5.78 2.57 18.01
N HIS A 63 4.65 2.32 17.34
CA HIS A 63 3.37 2.93 17.67
C HIS A 63 2.43 1.97 18.38
N PHE A 64 2.26 0.76 17.85
CA PHE A 64 1.31 -0.24 18.37
C PHE A 64 1.98 -1.41 19.07
N GLY A 65 3.30 -1.42 19.21
CA GLY A 65 4.07 -2.54 19.71
C GLY A 65 3.49 -3.17 20.97
N GLY A 66 3.21 -4.47 20.89
CA GLY A 66 2.60 -5.25 21.97
C GLY A 66 1.08 -5.17 22.09
N PHE A 67 0.39 -4.24 21.38
CA PHE A 67 -1.08 -4.13 21.40
C PHE A 67 -1.71 -4.76 20.17
N GLU A 68 -1.20 -4.45 18.99
CA GLU A 68 -1.68 -4.99 17.72
C GLU A 68 -0.64 -5.96 17.15
N THR A 69 -0.78 -7.23 17.48
CA THR A 69 0.15 -8.29 17.07
C THR A 69 -0.48 -9.22 16.06
N PHE A 70 0.34 -9.83 15.24
CA PHE A 70 -0.04 -10.78 14.22
C PHE A 70 0.95 -11.95 14.18
N ARG A 71 0.63 -12.96 13.39
CA ARG A 71 1.52 -14.10 13.23
C ARG A 71 2.81 -13.68 12.52
N PRO A 72 4.01 -13.93 13.09
CA PRO A 72 5.29 -13.58 12.48
C PRO A 72 5.42 -14.06 11.04
N ILE A 73 5.99 -13.20 10.18
CA ILE A 73 6.13 -13.45 8.75
C ILE A 73 7.59 -13.30 8.37
N LYS A 74 8.23 -14.41 7.98
CA LYS A 74 9.61 -14.33 7.48
C LYS A 74 9.65 -13.57 6.14
N VAL A 75 10.46 -12.54 6.07
CA VAL A 75 10.74 -11.80 4.85
C VAL A 75 11.75 -12.55 3.99
N ASP A 76 11.42 -12.80 2.73
CA ASP A 76 12.31 -13.52 1.80
C ASP A 76 13.19 -12.56 0.99
N LYS A 77 12.74 -11.33 0.78
CA LYS A 77 13.48 -10.31 0.02
C LYS A 77 13.23 -8.92 0.56
N ILE A 78 14.30 -8.17 0.77
CA ILE A 78 14.25 -6.75 1.04
C ILE A 78 14.23 -6.01 -0.29
N VAL A 79 13.30 -5.06 -0.45
CA VAL A 79 13.14 -4.22 -1.64
C VAL A 79 13.47 -2.77 -1.30
N GLY A 80 14.09 -2.08 -2.26
CA GLY A 80 14.53 -0.70 -2.13
C GLY A 80 13.64 0.30 -2.88
N ASP A 81 13.81 1.59 -2.56
CA ASP A 81 13.16 2.67 -3.31
C ASP A 81 13.59 2.67 -4.78
N GLY A 82 12.63 2.80 -5.69
CA GLY A 82 12.85 2.70 -7.13
C GLY A 82 13.05 1.28 -7.66
N GLU A 83 13.07 0.25 -6.79
CA GLU A 83 13.22 -1.13 -7.27
C GLU A 83 11.96 -1.58 -8.03
N VAL A 84 12.18 -2.33 -9.10
CA VAL A 84 11.09 -2.90 -9.91
C VAL A 84 10.89 -4.37 -9.54
N ILE A 85 9.69 -4.69 -9.08
CA ILE A 85 9.22 -6.06 -8.85
C ILE A 85 8.48 -6.51 -10.10
N ALA A 86 8.94 -7.60 -10.73
CA ALA A 86 8.31 -8.13 -11.94
C ALA A 86 7.73 -9.51 -11.68
N LEU A 87 6.52 -9.76 -12.22
CA LEU A 87 5.88 -11.07 -12.28
C LEU A 87 5.14 -11.19 -13.63
N GLY A 88 5.64 -12.03 -14.51
CA GLY A 88 5.19 -12.04 -15.90
C GLY A 88 5.40 -10.67 -16.55
N ASP A 89 4.36 -10.15 -17.18
CA ASP A 89 4.38 -8.83 -17.84
C ASP A 89 4.11 -7.66 -16.87
N ILE A 90 3.70 -7.97 -15.63
CA ILE A 90 3.42 -6.95 -14.61
C ILE A 90 4.72 -6.46 -13.98
N LYS A 91 4.86 -5.15 -13.89
CA LYS A 91 5.97 -4.47 -13.23
C LYS A 91 5.44 -3.47 -12.23
N LEU A 92 5.84 -3.61 -10.96
CA LEU A 92 5.55 -2.67 -9.88
C LEU A 92 6.83 -1.96 -9.48
N THR A 93 6.84 -0.65 -9.50
CA THR A 93 7.96 0.14 -8.95
C THR A 93 7.66 0.45 -7.48
N VAL A 94 8.60 0.12 -6.61
CA VAL A 94 8.52 0.44 -5.18
C VAL A 94 8.87 1.91 -4.96
N HIS A 95 8.05 2.62 -4.19
CA HIS A 95 8.33 3.98 -3.74
C HIS A 95 8.29 4.04 -2.22
N TYR A 96 9.38 4.45 -1.59
CA TYR A 96 9.38 4.69 -0.15
C TYR A 96 8.53 5.91 0.17
N HIS A 97 7.52 5.67 1.01
CA HIS A 97 6.62 6.70 1.52
C HIS A 97 6.48 6.52 3.04
N PRO A 98 7.58 6.74 3.80
CA PRO A 98 7.62 6.51 5.23
C PRO A 98 6.79 7.53 6.02
N GLY A 99 6.58 7.27 7.30
CA GLY A 99 5.84 8.11 8.24
C GLY A 99 4.72 7.35 8.93
N HIS A 100 3.83 6.72 8.19
CA HIS A 100 2.77 5.89 8.77
C HIS A 100 3.37 4.68 9.51
N THR A 101 4.25 3.92 8.86
CA THR A 101 5.33 3.15 9.48
C THR A 101 6.68 3.65 8.96
N GLU A 102 7.77 3.25 9.59
CA GLU A 102 9.11 3.62 9.15
C GLU A 102 9.44 3.02 7.75
N GLY A 103 8.92 1.83 7.47
CA GLY A 103 9.10 1.13 6.19
C GLY A 103 7.96 1.29 5.20
N SER A 104 7.00 2.16 5.44
CA SER A 104 5.86 2.35 4.54
C SER A 104 6.28 2.60 3.10
N SER A 105 5.57 1.95 2.18
CA SER A 105 5.85 2.03 0.73
C SER A 105 4.56 2.05 -0.09
N SER A 106 4.66 2.62 -1.29
CA SER A 106 3.62 2.58 -2.31
C SER A 106 4.14 1.84 -3.53
N TYR A 107 3.24 1.40 -4.39
CA TYR A 107 3.60 0.67 -5.61
C TYR A 107 3.01 1.37 -6.83
N ALA A 108 3.85 1.70 -7.80
CA ALA A 108 3.43 2.32 -9.05
C ALA A 108 3.52 1.32 -10.21
N MET A 109 2.57 1.41 -11.13
CA MET A 109 2.56 0.63 -12.36
C MET A 109 1.95 1.41 -13.50
N ALA A 110 2.29 1.02 -14.74
CA ALA A 110 1.59 1.47 -15.93
C ALA A 110 0.70 0.32 -16.45
N VAL A 111 -0.56 0.62 -16.74
CA VAL A 111 -1.50 -0.32 -17.35
C VAL A 111 -2.01 0.26 -18.66
N GLN A 112 -2.23 -0.59 -19.66
CA GLN A 112 -2.78 -0.17 -20.94
C GLN A 112 -4.18 -0.74 -21.10
N GLU A 113 -5.12 0.13 -21.44
CA GLU A 113 -6.49 -0.25 -21.75
C GLU A 113 -7.02 0.58 -22.91
N ASN A 114 -7.63 -0.07 -23.89
CA ASN A 114 -8.20 0.58 -25.09
C ASN A 114 -7.21 1.54 -25.81
N GLY A 115 -5.92 1.18 -25.82
CA GLY A 115 -4.87 1.98 -26.46
C GLY A 115 -4.36 3.17 -25.63
N LYS A 116 -4.93 3.42 -24.44
CA LYS A 116 -4.50 4.45 -23.50
C LYS A 116 -3.65 3.84 -22.38
N ILE A 117 -2.59 4.51 -21.99
CA ILE A 117 -1.76 4.13 -20.85
C ILE A 117 -2.22 4.94 -19.63
N TYR A 118 -2.41 4.25 -18.52
CA TYR A 118 -2.73 4.83 -17.22
C TYR A 118 -1.58 4.55 -16.25
N HIS A 119 -1.12 5.60 -15.57
CA HIS A 119 -0.17 5.50 -14.46
C HIS A 119 -0.96 5.32 -13.16
N VAL A 120 -0.82 4.15 -12.55
CA VAL A 120 -1.55 3.77 -11.34
C VAL A 120 -0.60 3.84 -10.15
N LEU A 121 -1.04 4.47 -9.07
CA LEU A 121 -0.38 4.40 -7.76
C LEU A 121 -1.28 3.67 -6.77
N ILE A 122 -0.77 2.58 -6.23
CA ILE A 122 -1.32 1.91 -5.04
C ILE A 122 -0.63 2.58 -3.85
N ALA A 123 -1.28 3.60 -3.32
CA ALA A 123 -0.67 4.51 -2.36
C ALA A 123 -0.77 4.00 -0.92
N ASN A 124 0.35 4.02 -0.20
CA ASN A 124 0.30 4.07 1.25
C ASN A 124 0.00 5.51 1.66
N MET A 125 -1.22 5.73 2.17
CA MET A 125 -1.62 7.07 2.61
C MET A 125 -0.88 7.44 3.89
N GLY A 126 -0.29 8.63 3.90
CA GLY A 126 0.43 9.19 5.04
C GLY A 126 -0.51 9.62 6.18
N THR A 127 -1.47 8.79 6.57
CA THR A 127 -2.36 9.08 7.69
C THR A 127 -1.60 9.04 9.01
N ILE A 128 -1.89 9.99 9.89
CA ILE A 128 -1.29 10.08 11.22
C ILE A 128 -2.24 9.44 12.20
N ASN A 129 -1.87 8.29 12.76
CA ASN A 129 -2.70 7.58 13.73
C ASN A 129 -2.85 8.37 15.03
N PRO A 130 -4.01 8.29 15.71
CA PRO A 130 -4.20 8.90 17.00
C PRO A 130 -3.09 8.49 17.99
N GLY A 131 -2.50 9.46 18.68
CA GLY A 131 -1.41 9.23 19.64
C GLY A 131 -0.01 9.13 19.03
N LYS A 132 0.15 9.12 17.70
CA LYS A 132 1.47 9.17 17.06
C LYS A 132 2.12 10.54 17.33
N LYS A 133 3.31 10.52 17.93
CA LYS A 133 4.08 11.73 18.28
C LYS A 133 5.05 12.05 17.15
N LEU A 134 5.01 13.27 16.63
CA LEU A 134 5.85 13.67 15.48
C LEU A 134 7.10 14.45 15.89
N VAL A 135 7.00 15.34 16.88
CA VAL A 135 8.06 16.31 17.20
C VAL A 135 8.62 16.11 18.61
N VAL A 136 7.75 16.16 19.63
CA VAL A 136 8.17 15.97 21.02
C VAL A 136 8.09 14.50 21.37
N GLU A 137 9.22 13.90 21.77
CA GLU A 137 9.35 12.45 21.99
C GLU A 137 8.79 11.66 20.81
N PRO A 138 9.34 11.80 19.61
CA PRO A 138 8.75 11.24 18.40
C PRO A 138 8.59 9.72 18.50
N THR A 139 7.55 9.18 17.89
CA THR A 139 7.25 7.74 17.85
C THR A 139 8.45 6.92 17.36
N TYR A 140 9.17 7.45 16.39
CA TYR A 140 10.50 7.00 15.99
C TYR A 140 11.31 8.22 15.47
N PRO A 141 12.65 8.18 15.50
CA PRO A 141 13.48 9.29 15.02
C PRO A 141 13.22 9.63 13.55
N GLY A 142 12.95 10.89 13.24
CA GLY A 142 12.74 11.34 11.85
C GLY A 142 11.30 11.22 11.33
N VAL A 143 10.34 10.80 12.13
CA VAL A 143 8.96 10.57 11.68
C VAL A 143 8.29 11.81 11.05
N ALA A 144 8.58 13.02 11.54
CA ALA A 144 8.02 14.24 10.96
C ALA A 144 8.58 14.54 9.57
N GLU A 145 9.88 14.34 9.41
CA GLU A 145 10.60 14.48 8.14
C GLU A 145 10.12 13.44 7.12
N ASP A 146 9.87 12.22 7.57
CA ASP A 146 9.33 11.13 6.76
C ASP A 146 7.94 11.47 6.23
N PHE A 147 7.03 11.95 7.08
CA PHE A 147 5.72 12.41 6.61
C PHE A 147 5.85 13.58 5.61
N ALA A 148 6.72 14.56 5.90
CA ALA A 148 6.94 15.68 5.00
C ALA A 148 7.51 15.24 3.65
N TYR A 149 8.41 14.27 3.65
CA TYR A 149 8.94 13.65 2.44
C TYR A 149 7.84 12.94 1.66
N THR A 150 7.07 12.08 2.30
CA THR A 150 5.99 11.31 1.69
C THR A 150 4.94 12.20 1.02
N TYR A 151 4.43 13.21 1.72
CA TYR A 151 3.46 14.14 1.13
C TYR A 151 4.02 14.90 -0.07
N ARG A 152 5.26 15.35 0.01
CA ARG A 152 5.90 16.08 -1.10
C ARG A 152 6.10 15.19 -2.32
N THR A 153 6.59 13.97 -2.12
CA THR A 153 6.89 13.04 -3.22
C THR A 153 5.62 12.52 -3.86
N GLN A 154 4.64 12.06 -3.07
CA GLN A 154 3.36 11.61 -3.60
C GLN A 154 2.64 12.71 -4.41
N LYS A 155 2.65 13.95 -3.92
CA LYS A 155 2.06 15.10 -4.63
C LYS A 155 2.74 15.39 -5.97
N ALA A 156 4.01 15.07 -6.12
CA ALA A 156 4.78 15.31 -7.33
C ALA A 156 4.71 14.15 -8.35
N MET A 157 4.14 13.00 -7.97
CA MET A 157 4.06 11.85 -8.87
C MET A 157 3.06 12.07 -10.00
N PRO A 158 3.42 11.77 -11.25
CA PRO A 158 2.46 11.77 -12.35
C PRO A 158 1.57 10.53 -12.25
N VAL A 159 0.35 10.68 -11.76
CA VAL A 159 -0.59 9.58 -11.50
C VAL A 159 -1.93 9.89 -12.16
N ASP A 160 -2.43 8.95 -12.96
CA ASP A 160 -3.78 9.03 -13.54
C ASP A 160 -4.81 8.38 -12.60
N ILE A 161 -4.45 7.25 -11.97
CA ILE A 161 -5.31 6.48 -11.08
C ILE A 161 -4.65 6.34 -9.71
N TRP A 162 -5.31 6.86 -8.70
CA TRP A 162 -4.90 6.75 -7.31
C TRP A 162 -5.83 5.81 -6.56
N VAL A 163 -5.29 4.72 -6.03
CA VAL A 163 -5.96 3.80 -5.11
C VAL A 163 -5.14 3.64 -3.84
N ALA A 164 -5.77 3.22 -2.76
CA ALA A 164 -5.11 3.04 -1.47
C ALA A 164 -5.65 1.80 -0.76
N ALA A 165 -5.04 1.40 0.36
CA ALA A 165 -5.41 0.22 1.11
C ALA A 165 -6.84 0.28 1.65
N HIS A 166 -7.28 1.44 2.13
CA HIS A 166 -8.62 1.63 2.65
C HIS A 166 -9.52 2.35 1.65
N LYS A 167 -10.71 1.80 1.40
CA LYS A 167 -11.70 2.33 0.44
C LYS A 167 -12.03 3.80 0.67
N SER A 168 -12.06 4.25 1.93
CA SER A 168 -12.30 5.64 2.31
C SER A 168 -11.21 6.61 1.87
N GLN A 169 -9.97 6.14 1.72
CA GLN A 169 -8.81 6.99 1.41
C GLN A 169 -8.74 7.46 -0.04
N TYR A 170 -9.49 6.84 -0.96
CA TYR A 170 -9.51 7.23 -2.37
C TYR A 170 -10.93 7.46 -2.93
N GLY A 171 -11.89 7.64 -2.05
CA GLY A 171 -13.26 7.99 -2.45
C GLY A 171 -14.03 6.83 -3.11
N PHE A 172 -13.68 5.58 -2.82
CA PHE A 172 -14.31 4.40 -3.42
C PHE A 172 -15.84 4.47 -3.37
N TYR A 173 -16.41 4.80 -2.21
CA TYR A 173 -17.86 4.83 -2.01
C TYR A 173 -18.58 5.91 -2.81
N TYR A 174 -17.88 6.92 -3.31
CA TYR A 174 -18.42 8.00 -4.15
C TYR A 174 -18.16 7.76 -5.64
N LYS A 175 -17.13 6.98 -5.97
CA LYS A 175 -16.70 6.74 -7.34
C LYS A 175 -17.24 5.45 -7.92
N TYR A 176 -17.51 4.44 -7.10
CA TYR A 176 -17.89 3.12 -7.55
C TYR A 176 -19.35 2.82 -7.26
N ASP A 177 -20.14 2.64 -8.33
CA ASP A 177 -21.50 2.13 -8.29
C ASP A 177 -21.58 0.81 -9.08
N ARG A 178 -22.04 -0.26 -8.42
CA ARG A 178 -22.18 -1.59 -9.04
C ARG A 178 -23.24 -1.65 -10.13
N SER A 179 -24.18 -0.70 -10.13
CA SER A 179 -25.25 -0.61 -11.13
C SER A 179 -24.78 0.02 -12.44
N GLU A 180 -23.68 0.77 -12.41
CA GLU A 180 -23.11 1.42 -13.58
C GLU A 180 -22.25 0.44 -14.41
N PRO A 181 -22.22 0.59 -15.74
CA PRO A 181 -21.30 -0.16 -16.58
C PRO A 181 -19.84 0.08 -16.18
N TYR A 182 -19.01 -0.93 -16.38
CA TYR A 182 -17.56 -0.77 -16.20
C TYR A 182 -17.02 0.40 -17.04
N SER A 183 -16.22 1.25 -16.42
CA SER A 183 -15.47 2.30 -17.08
C SER A 183 -14.06 2.38 -16.50
N PRO A 184 -13.00 2.39 -17.34
CA PRO A 184 -11.64 2.59 -16.87
C PRO A 184 -11.44 3.95 -16.22
N ASP A 185 -12.28 4.94 -16.56
CA ASP A 185 -12.17 6.30 -16.05
C ASP A 185 -12.81 6.48 -14.66
N THR A 186 -13.49 5.46 -14.11
CA THR A 186 -14.15 5.53 -12.79
C THR A 186 -13.20 5.99 -11.67
N PHE A 187 -11.94 5.57 -11.72
CA PHE A 187 -10.93 5.91 -10.71
C PHE A 187 -9.87 6.91 -11.21
N VAL A 188 -10.02 7.45 -12.41
CA VAL A 188 -9.11 8.47 -12.92
C VAL A 188 -9.21 9.72 -12.05
N CYS A 189 -8.06 10.18 -11.56
CA CYS A 189 -7.97 11.35 -10.70
C CYS A 189 -7.94 12.63 -11.55
N LEU A 190 -9.02 13.39 -11.55
CA LEU A 190 -9.11 14.65 -12.28
C LEU A 190 -8.32 15.80 -11.63
N LEU A 191 -7.80 15.59 -10.40
CA LEU A 191 -7.05 16.62 -9.66
C LEU A 191 -5.73 17.05 -10.32
N TYR A 192 -5.17 16.21 -11.20
CA TYR A 192 -3.95 16.55 -11.93
C TYR A 192 -4.18 17.29 -13.24
N THR A 193 -5.43 17.39 -13.71
CA THR A 193 -5.79 18.09 -14.93
C THR A 193 -6.31 19.51 -14.70
N SER A 194 -6.59 19.90 -13.47
CA SER A 194 -6.93 21.27 -13.07
C SER A 194 -6.70 21.45 -11.57
N PRO A 195 -5.92 22.41 -11.13
CA PRO A 195 -5.90 22.81 -9.74
C PRO A 195 -7.24 23.48 -9.42
N SER A 196 -8.21 22.71 -8.94
CA SER A 196 -9.44 23.28 -8.40
C SER A 196 -9.17 23.79 -6.99
N PRO A 197 -9.41 25.09 -6.70
CA PRO A 197 -9.29 25.62 -5.34
C PRO A 197 -10.46 25.26 -4.42
N ARG A 198 -11.28 24.28 -4.78
CA ARG A 198 -12.50 23.95 -4.04
C ARG A 198 -12.67 22.44 -3.92
N ASP A 199 -11.96 21.84 -2.98
CA ASP A 199 -12.43 20.62 -2.33
C ASP A 199 -13.12 21.05 -1.04
N PRO A 200 -14.43 20.88 -0.87
CA PRO A 200 -15.06 21.05 0.42
C PRO A 200 -14.71 19.83 1.27
N HIS A 201 -14.19 20.11 2.43
CA HIS A 201 -13.79 19.22 3.53
C HIS A 201 -14.76 18.08 3.83
#